data_aabf1a01504423c0b76d251e23d0f6d5
#
_entry.id   aabf1a01504423c0b76d251e23d0f6d5
#
_cell.length_a   1.000
_cell.length_b   1.000
_cell.length_c   1.000
_cell.angle_alpha   90.00
_cell.angle_beta   90.00
_cell.angle_gamma   90.00
#
_symmetry.space_group_name_H-M   'P 1'
#
loop_
_entity.id
_entity.type
_entity.pdbx_description
1 polymer ?
#
loop_
_entity_poly.entity_id
_entity_poly.type
_entity_poly.pdbx_seq_one_letter_code
_entity_poly.pdbx_strand_id
1 'polypeptide(L)'
;MRKEFYQMCEGRTYAAPQYGKEIRVKVGEDLDQKGAVSISREGMEELGIEQGDLVEIYGAWIQEVKAVLSKEKDITVVRMDKAVREALPCIIGEYVGVRSKYK
;
A
#
# COMPACT_ATOMS: atom_id res chain seq x y z
N MET A 1 4.12 -14.68 -7.64
CA MET A 1 4.12 -13.63 -6.61
C MET A 1 5.27 -13.82 -5.64
N ARG A 2 5.87 -12.74 -5.22
CA ARG A 2 6.99 -12.80 -4.28
C ARG A 2 6.49 -13.17 -2.89
N LYS A 3 7.33 -13.86 -2.14
CA LYS A 3 6.94 -14.30 -0.79
C LYS A 3 6.75 -13.16 0.19
N GLU A 4 7.41 -12.04 -0.06
CA GLU A 4 7.33 -10.88 0.83
C GLU A 4 5.96 -10.21 0.79
N PHE A 5 5.17 -10.49 -0.24
CA PHE A 5 3.87 -9.88 -0.41
C PHE A 5 2.78 -10.92 -0.33
N TYR A 6 1.65 -10.52 0.24
CA TYR A 6 0.42 -11.30 0.17
C TYR A 6 -0.54 -10.61 -0.75
N GLN A 7 -1.35 -11.39 -1.41
CA GLN A 7 -2.54 -10.84 -2.02
C GLN A 7 -3.64 -10.89 -0.99
N MET A 8 -4.32 -9.77 -0.81
CA MET A 8 -5.31 -9.64 0.25
C MET A 8 -6.49 -10.58 0.06
N CYS A 9 -6.77 -10.95 -1.15
CA CYS A 9 -7.89 -11.83 -1.47
C CYS A 9 -7.46 -13.26 -1.71
N GLU A 10 -6.24 -13.63 -1.36
CA GLU A 10 -5.76 -14.99 -1.56
C GLU A 10 -6.61 -15.97 -0.77
N GLY A 11 -6.99 -17.06 -1.43
CA GLY A 11 -7.82 -18.10 -0.82
C GLY A 11 -9.30 -17.75 -0.74
N ARG A 12 -9.69 -16.61 -1.23
CA ARG A 12 -11.07 -16.19 -1.22
C ARG A 12 -11.73 -16.53 -2.55
N THR A 13 -13.03 -16.66 -2.52
CA THR A 13 -13.77 -17.06 -3.70
C THR A 13 -14.77 -16.02 -4.19
N TYR A 14 -14.78 -14.87 -3.60
CA TYR A 14 -15.71 -13.86 -4.06
C TYR A 14 -15.24 -13.28 -5.40
N ALA A 15 -16.17 -12.65 -6.08
CA ALA A 15 -15.95 -12.14 -7.41
C ALA A 15 -14.76 -11.20 -7.45
N ALA A 16 -14.06 -11.25 -8.55
CA ALA A 16 -12.92 -10.39 -8.76
C ALA A 16 -13.37 -8.94 -8.69
N PRO A 17 -12.70 -8.17 -7.91
CA PRO A 17 -13.05 -6.77 -7.80
C PRO A 17 -12.62 -6.00 -9.04
N GLN A 18 -13.20 -4.86 -9.17
CA GLN A 18 -12.82 -3.91 -10.20
C GLN A 18 -11.49 -3.24 -9.87
N TYR A 19 -10.95 -3.54 -8.73
CA TYR A 19 -9.68 -2.98 -8.30
C TYR A 19 -8.54 -3.75 -8.91
N GLY A 20 -7.40 -3.14 -8.98
CA GLY A 20 -6.21 -3.82 -9.41
C GLY A 20 -5.70 -4.77 -8.33
N LYS A 21 -4.45 -5.14 -8.47
CA LYS A 21 -3.83 -6.06 -7.53
C LYS A 21 -3.67 -5.42 -6.17
N GLU A 22 -3.58 -6.26 -5.17
CA GLU A 22 -3.42 -5.83 -3.78
C GLU A 22 -2.19 -6.48 -3.19
N ILE A 23 -1.53 -5.73 -2.31
CA ILE A 23 -0.45 -6.28 -1.49
C ILE A 23 -0.72 -5.92 -0.04
N ARG A 24 -0.14 -6.71 0.85
CA ARG A 24 -0.22 -6.45 2.27
C ARG A 24 1.15 -6.03 2.76
N VAL A 25 1.21 -4.91 3.43
CA VAL A 25 2.48 -4.30 3.81
C VAL A 25 2.42 -3.81 5.24
N LYS A 26 3.59 -3.64 5.83
CA LYS A 26 3.73 -3.18 7.19
C LYS A 26 3.97 -1.68 7.21
N VAL A 27 3.32 -1.02 8.13
CA VAL A 27 3.47 0.42 8.29
C VAL A 27 4.76 0.74 9.03
N GLY A 28 5.63 1.50 8.39
CA GLY A 28 6.86 1.99 9.00
C GLY A 28 6.69 3.39 9.54
N GLU A 29 7.81 4.05 9.77
CA GLU A 29 7.83 5.40 10.32
C GLU A 29 7.18 6.39 9.36
N ASP A 30 6.80 7.55 9.90
CA ASP A 30 6.11 8.55 9.10
C ASP A 30 6.98 9.04 7.95
N LEU A 31 6.34 9.27 6.81
CA LEU A 31 6.99 9.80 5.63
C LEU A 31 6.81 11.32 5.63
N ASP A 32 7.90 12.02 5.35
CA ASP A 32 7.86 13.47 5.29
C ASP A 32 7.47 13.93 3.88
N GLN A 33 6.29 13.50 3.46
CA GLN A 33 5.75 13.89 2.17
C GLN A 33 4.25 13.80 2.21
N LYS A 34 3.59 14.94 2.09
CA LYS A 34 2.16 15.06 2.31
C LYS A 34 1.35 14.26 1.29
N GLY A 35 0.37 13.52 1.81
CA GLY A 35 -0.56 12.79 0.94
C GLY A 35 0.07 11.67 0.15
N ALA A 36 1.19 11.12 0.62
CA ALA A 36 1.93 10.12 -0.12
C ALA A 36 2.20 8.88 0.72
N VAL A 37 2.46 7.78 0.04
CA VAL A 37 2.94 6.55 0.64
C VAL A 37 4.14 6.08 -0.16
N SER A 38 5.20 5.67 0.53
CA SER A 38 6.37 5.13 -0.13
C SER A 38 6.22 3.63 -0.28
N ILE A 39 6.38 3.15 -1.51
CA ILE A 39 6.23 1.73 -1.84
C ILE A 39 7.50 1.29 -2.53
N SER A 40 7.96 0.07 -2.23
CA SER A 40 9.14 -0.47 -2.86
C SER A 40 8.92 -0.65 -4.36
N ARG A 41 10.03 -0.70 -5.11
CA ARG A 41 9.94 -0.98 -6.54
C ARG A 41 9.21 -2.30 -6.79
N GLU A 42 9.54 -3.30 -5.99
CA GLU A 42 8.91 -4.62 -6.09
C GLU A 42 7.42 -4.53 -5.82
N GLY A 43 7.02 -3.75 -4.82
CA GLY A 43 5.61 -3.54 -4.52
C GLY A 43 4.89 -2.83 -5.65
N MET A 44 5.53 -1.84 -6.26
CA MET A 44 4.96 -1.15 -7.40
C MET A 44 4.78 -2.10 -8.59
N GLU A 45 5.75 -2.98 -8.80
CA GLU A 45 5.63 -3.98 -9.87
C GLU A 45 4.48 -4.94 -9.63
N GLU A 46 4.32 -5.40 -8.38
CA GLU A 46 3.21 -6.27 -8.02
C GLU A 46 1.87 -5.58 -8.24
N LEU A 47 1.81 -4.29 -7.94
CA LEU A 47 0.57 -3.52 -8.10
C LEU A 47 0.35 -3.06 -9.54
N GLY A 48 1.38 -3.11 -10.36
CA GLY A 48 1.29 -2.63 -11.74
C GLY A 48 1.19 -1.11 -11.83
N ILE A 49 1.87 -0.42 -10.95
CA ILE A 49 1.83 1.05 -10.88
C ILE A 49 3.21 1.66 -11.04
N GLU A 50 3.22 2.95 -11.26
CA GLU A 50 4.43 3.75 -11.35
C GLU A 50 4.40 4.85 -10.30
N GLN A 51 5.55 5.43 -10.04
CA GLN A 51 5.64 6.55 -9.12
C GLN A 51 4.73 7.68 -9.59
N GLY A 52 3.96 8.22 -8.67
CA GLY A 52 3.01 9.27 -8.95
C GLY A 52 1.59 8.77 -9.13
N ASP A 53 1.40 7.47 -9.32
CA ASP A 53 0.06 6.91 -9.47
C ASP A 53 -0.67 6.94 -8.13
N LEU A 54 -1.99 7.01 -8.20
CA LEU A 54 -2.82 6.94 -7.01
C LEU A 54 -3.07 5.49 -6.62
N VAL A 55 -3.01 5.25 -5.33
CA VAL A 55 -3.31 3.94 -4.76
C VAL A 55 -4.28 4.13 -3.61
N GLU A 56 -4.95 3.06 -3.23
CA GLU A 56 -5.78 3.04 -2.04
C GLU A 56 -5.09 2.23 -0.96
N ILE A 57 -5.00 2.82 0.22
CA ILE A 57 -4.53 2.11 1.41
C ILE A 57 -5.75 1.86 2.27
N TYR A 58 -5.88 0.66 2.77
CA TYR A 58 -7.02 0.35 3.61
C TYR A 58 -6.63 -0.51 4.80
N GLY A 59 -7.27 -0.17 5.89
CA GLY A 59 -7.27 -0.89 7.13
C GLY A 59 -8.67 -0.73 7.69
N ALA A 60 -8.83 0.03 8.75
CA ALA A 60 -10.16 0.36 9.28
C ALA A 60 -10.91 1.27 8.31
N TRP A 61 -10.19 2.15 7.63
CA TRP A 61 -10.75 3.07 6.64
C TRP A 61 -9.93 3.01 5.36
N ILE A 62 -10.34 3.72 4.36
CA ILE A 62 -9.65 3.76 3.07
C ILE A 62 -9.16 5.17 2.81
N GLN A 63 -7.92 5.29 2.36
CA GLN A 63 -7.32 6.57 1.98
C GLN A 63 -6.72 6.43 0.58
N GLU A 64 -7.01 7.40 -0.25
CA GLU A 64 -6.40 7.47 -1.58
C GLU A 64 -5.18 8.37 -1.49
N VAL A 65 -4.04 7.86 -1.89
CA VAL A 65 -2.77 8.59 -1.76
C VAL A 65 -1.90 8.36 -2.98
N LYS A 66 -0.91 9.21 -3.12
CA LYS A 66 0.04 9.11 -4.22
C LYS A 66 1.17 8.16 -3.84
N ALA A 67 1.52 7.28 -4.74
CA ALA A 67 2.62 6.35 -4.52
C ALA A 67 3.94 7.00 -4.90
N VAL A 68 4.93 6.90 -4.02
CA VAL A 68 6.29 7.34 -4.30
C VAL A 68 7.24 6.19 -4.03
N LEU A 69 8.38 6.19 -4.69
CA LEU A 69 9.33 5.10 -4.58
C LEU A 69 10.01 5.12 -3.22
N SER A 70 9.98 3.98 -2.54
CA SER A 70 10.58 3.83 -1.23
C SER A 70 12.09 3.67 -1.33
N LYS A 71 12.78 4.16 -0.32
CA LYS A 71 14.21 3.95 -0.15
C LYS A 71 14.50 2.92 0.95
N GLU A 72 13.45 2.27 1.46
CA GLU A 72 13.61 1.28 2.51
C GLU A 72 14.24 0.01 1.96
N LYS A 73 15.09 -0.62 2.77
CA LYS A 73 15.67 -1.90 2.40
C LYS A 73 14.66 -3.02 2.47
N ASP A 74 13.75 -2.94 3.42
CA ASP A 74 12.70 -3.94 3.57
C ASP A 74 11.57 -3.60 2.61
N ILE A 75 11.43 -4.43 1.59
CA ILE A 75 10.45 -4.17 0.53
C ILE A 75 9.01 -4.36 0.98
N THR A 76 8.80 -4.93 2.16
CA THR A 76 7.46 -5.15 2.69
C THR A 76 7.00 -4.00 3.59
N VAL A 77 7.83 -3.01 3.81
CA VAL A 77 7.51 -1.87 4.65
C VAL A 77 7.15 -0.67 3.78
N VAL A 78 6.07 -0.01 4.14
CA VAL A 78 5.69 1.26 3.51
C VAL A 78 5.69 2.35 4.55
N ARG A 79 5.99 3.55 4.13
CA ARG A 79 5.92 4.73 4.99
C ARG A 79 4.88 5.66 4.40
N MET A 80 4.09 6.25 5.26
CA MET A 80 3.06 7.17 4.82
C MET A 80 3.08 8.43 5.65
N ASP A 81 2.54 9.48 5.09
CA ASP A 81 2.36 10.74 5.78
C ASP A 81 1.58 10.51 7.07
N LYS A 82 1.97 11.21 8.13
CA LYS A 82 1.32 11.07 9.43
C LYS A 82 -0.19 11.31 9.34
N ALA A 83 -0.60 12.30 8.56
CA ALA A 83 -2.03 12.60 8.41
C ALA A 83 -2.78 11.44 7.78
N VAL A 84 -2.16 10.76 6.81
CA VAL A 84 -2.75 9.58 6.18
C VAL A 84 -2.85 8.46 7.20
N ARG A 85 -1.79 8.25 7.95
CA ARG A 85 -1.76 7.20 8.96
C ARG A 85 -2.83 7.40 10.01
N GLU A 86 -3.00 8.63 10.47
CA GLU A 86 -4.03 8.96 11.47
C GLU A 86 -5.44 8.84 10.91
N ALA A 87 -5.61 9.11 9.63
CA ALA A 87 -6.93 9.00 8.99
C ALA A 87 -7.37 7.56 8.80
N LEU A 88 -6.43 6.62 8.70
CA LEU A 88 -6.76 5.20 8.49
C LEU A 88 -7.41 4.51 9.69
N PRO A 89 -7.36 4.83 10.93
CA PRO A 89 -6.20 5.10 11.75
C PRO A 89 -5.40 3.81 11.97
N CYS A 90 -4.13 3.89 11.74
CA CYS A 90 -3.23 2.75 11.95
C CYS A 90 -1.99 3.23 12.68
N ILE A 91 -1.30 2.27 13.28
CA ILE A 91 -0.08 2.57 14.03
C ILE A 91 1.11 1.93 13.33
N ILE A 92 2.29 2.44 13.64
CA ILE A 92 3.53 1.87 13.12
C ILE A 92 3.63 0.42 13.57
N GLY A 93 3.95 -0.46 12.65
CA GLY A 93 4.05 -1.89 12.90
C GLY A 93 2.83 -2.69 12.49
N GLU A 94 1.71 -2.03 12.26
CA GLU A 94 0.51 -2.72 11.78
C GLU A 94 0.61 -3.01 10.28
N TYR A 95 -0.16 -4.00 9.85
CA TYR A 95 -0.27 -4.32 8.43
C TYR A 95 -1.50 -3.66 7.83
N VAL A 96 -1.34 -3.17 6.63
CA VAL A 96 -2.44 -2.57 5.87
C VAL A 96 -2.42 -3.15 4.47
N GLY A 97 -3.53 -3.03 3.78
CA GLY A 97 -3.61 -3.40 2.37
C GLY A 97 -3.35 -2.18 1.50
N VAL A 98 -2.68 -2.40 0.40
CA VAL A 98 -2.48 -1.38 -0.62
C VAL A 98 -2.92 -1.98 -1.95
N ARG A 99 -3.75 -1.28 -2.67
CA ARG A 99 -4.23 -1.75 -3.96
C ARG A 99 -4.20 -0.63 -4.97
N SER A 100 -3.96 -0.99 -6.22
CA SER A 100 -3.97 0.00 -7.29
C SER A 100 -5.40 0.42 -7.57
N LYS A 101 -5.54 1.66 -8.00
CA LYS A 101 -6.84 2.13 -8.46
C LYS A 101 -7.14 1.48 -9.80
N TYR A 102 -8.36 1.10 -9.98
CA TYR A 102 -8.80 0.57 -11.26
C TYR A 102 -8.83 1.70 -12.29
N LYS A 103 -8.33 1.42 -13.45
CA LYS A 103 -8.30 2.41 -14.53
C LYS A 103 -9.14 2.01 -15.71
#